data_296a55cd0965f1a080d137d714779de3
#
_entry.id   296a55cd0965f1a080d137d714779de3
#
_cell.length_a   1.000
_cell.length_b   1.000
_cell.length_c   1.000
_cell.angle_alpha   90.00
_cell.angle_beta   90.00
_cell.angle_gamma   90.00
#
_symmetry.space_group_name_H-M   'P 1'
#
loop_
_entity.id
_entity.type
_entity.pdbx_description
1 polymer ?
#
loop_
_entity_poly.entity_id
_entity_poly.type
_entity_poly.pdbx_seq_one_letter_code
_entity_poly.pdbx_strand_id
1 'polypeptide(L)'
;SAYDKAFSDDIYGIEEDRRYVTESRLRKMLKHEYNLIEKRLDRNDHPNKTYFAYANTVATINFTKTFKGHGWMGIRFQTAPDKGTNDIIIHFRLHENEAKHQQETVGRLGTNLIYAAYNSYEDCKEFLKSLYDNIDGAAIEIDLVNFSGPDFEDVDNRLMSLQLIKNGYTDAVIFGPEGNNLLPAELLYKKHILAMRGSFRPVTKVNMDMIKRGYEVFASDKRVNPDKTVVLWEITLNNLLADGEIDEQDFLDRAEILCSL
;
A
#
# COMPACT_ATOMS: atom_id res chain seq x y z
N SER A 1 -8.56 -22.85 5.64
CA SER A 1 -9.20 -24.10 5.19
C SER A 1 -10.32 -23.80 4.19
N ALA A 2 -10.83 -24.80 3.46
CA ALA A 2 -11.98 -24.61 2.55
C ALA A 2 -13.24 -24.12 3.31
N TYR A 3 -13.39 -24.56 4.55
CA TYR A 3 -14.48 -24.13 5.43
C TYR A 3 -14.41 -22.63 5.77
N ASP A 4 -13.21 -22.14 6.11
CA ASP A 4 -13.01 -20.72 6.45
C ASP A 4 -13.28 -19.82 5.24
N LYS A 5 -12.92 -20.26 4.03
CA LYS A 5 -13.21 -19.55 2.79
C LYS A 5 -14.71 -19.47 2.51
N ALA A 6 -15.43 -20.59 2.63
CA ALA A 6 -16.87 -20.63 2.42
C ALA A 6 -17.60 -19.71 3.40
N PHE A 7 -17.24 -19.73 4.67
CA PHE A 7 -17.82 -18.85 5.69
C PHE A 7 -17.53 -17.37 5.42
N SER A 8 -16.31 -17.07 4.96
CA SER A 8 -15.94 -15.71 4.57
C SER A 8 -16.70 -15.25 3.30
N ASP A 9 -16.97 -16.15 2.35
CA ASP A 9 -17.73 -15.84 1.14
C ASP A 9 -19.21 -15.59 1.45
N ASP A 10 -19.79 -16.30 2.41
CA ASP A 10 -21.17 -16.07 2.86
C ASP A 10 -21.34 -14.68 3.47
N ILE A 11 -20.33 -14.16 4.16
CA ILE A 11 -20.39 -12.85 4.83
C ILE A 11 -20.02 -11.71 3.87
N TYR A 12 -18.93 -11.83 3.13
CA TYR A 12 -18.34 -10.72 2.38
C TYR A 12 -18.50 -10.87 0.84
N GLY A 13 -19.16 -11.93 0.39
CA GLY A 13 -19.32 -12.25 -1.02
C GLY A 13 -18.10 -12.96 -1.63
N ILE A 14 -18.29 -13.52 -2.81
CA ILE A 14 -17.25 -14.23 -3.55
C ILE A 14 -16.43 -13.21 -4.35
N GLU A 15 -15.10 -13.36 -4.33
CA GLU A 15 -14.22 -12.59 -5.20
C GLU A 15 -14.19 -13.23 -6.61
N GLU A 16 -14.26 -12.39 -7.65
CA GLU A 16 -14.33 -12.85 -9.05
C GLU A 16 -13.14 -13.74 -9.45
N ASP A 17 -11.93 -13.37 -9.00
CA ASP A 17 -10.70 -14.10 -9.25
C ASP A 17 -10.35 -15.14 -8.18
N ARG A 18 -11.25 -15.31 -7.19
CA ARG A 18 -11.08 -16.19 -6.03
C ARG A 18 -9.79 -15.96 -5.22
N ARG A 19 -9.23 -14.75 -5.31
CA ARG A 19 -8.12 -14.32 -4.46
C ARG A 19 -8.68 -13.66 -3.20
N TYR A 20 -8.19 -14.08 -2.04
CA TYR A 20 -8.68 -13.62 -0.74
C TYR A 20 -7.74 -12.60 -0.09
N VAL A 21 -6.48 -12.58 -0.50
CA VAL A 21 -5.48 -11.62 -0.01
C VAL A 21 -5.41 -10.47 -1.00
N THR A 22 -6.39 -9.57 -0.94
CA THR A 22 -6.54 -8.42 -1.84
C THR A 22 -7.04 -7.20 -1.07
N GLU A 23 -6.71 -6.01 -1.58
CA GLU A 23 -7.22 -4.75 -1.05
C GLU A 23 -8.75 -4.68 -1.15
N SER A 24 -9.32 -5.11 -2.27
CA SER A 24 -10.78 -5.15 -2.47
C SER A 24 -11.48 -5.95 -1.37
N ARG A 25 -10.94 -7.13 -1.04
CA ARG A 25 -11.48 -7.97 0.04
C ARG A 25 -11.39 -7.27 1.38
N LEU A 26 -10.25 -6.68 1.70
CA LEU A 26 -10.06 -5.92 2.94
C LEU A 26 -11.09 -4.79 3.07
N ARG A 27 -11.28 -4.00 2.00
CA ARG A 27 -12.24 -2.88 2.01
C ARG A 27 -13.67 -3.35 2.23
N LYS A 28 -14.08 -4.48 1.63
CA LYS A 28 -15.39 -5.10 1.86
C LYS A 28 -15.55 -5.50 3.33
N MET A 29 -14.53 -6.12 3.93
CA MET A 29 -14.53 -6.52 5.34
C MET A 29 -14.68 -5.30 6.25
N LEU A 30 -13.86 -4.27 6.08
CA LEU A 30 -13.90 -3.05 6.88
C LEU A 30 -15.28 -2.38 6.81
N LYS A 31 -15.82 -2.22 5.61
CA LYS A 31 -17.14 -1.61 5.41
C LYS A 31 -18.25 -2.44 6.06
N HIS A 32 -18.22 -3.76 5.90
CA HIS A 32 -19.22 -4.65 6.45
C HIS A 32 -19.21 -4.61 7.98
N GLU A 33 -18.05 -4.80 8.59
CA GLU A 33 -17.90 -4.84 10.06
C GLU A 33 -18.24 -3.48 10.69
N TYR A 34 -17.81 -2.38 10.08
CA TYR A 34 -18.16 -1.05 10.57
C TYR A 34 -19.68 -0.80 10.53
N ASN A 35 -20.34 -1.15 9.42
CA ASN A 35 -21.81 -1.02 9.30
C ASN A 35 -22.56 -1.91 10.30
N LEU A 36 -22.01 -3.09 10.65
CA LEU A 36 -22.61 -3.95 11.68
C LEU A 36 -22.54 -3.29 13.06
N ILE A 37 -21.42 -2.64 13.39
CA ILE A 37 -21.28 -1.91 14.65
C ILE A 37 -22.30 -0.79 14.73
N GLU A 38 -22.42 0.02 13.67
CA GLU A 38 -23.40 1.13 13.62
C GLU A 38 -24.86 0.66 13.76
N LYS A 39 -25.19 -0.51 13.19
CA LYS A 39 -26.53 -1.09 13.30
C LYS A 39 -26.83 -1.68 14.67
N ARG A 40 -25.83 -2.22 15.37
CA ARG A 40 -26.00 -2.94 16.64
C ARG A 40 -25.88 -2.04 17.86
N LEU A 41 -25.12 -0.96 17.75
CA LEU A 41 -24.92 -0.01 18.83
C LEU A 41 -25.72 1.26 18.53
N ASP A 42 -26.79 1.48 19.31
CA ASP A 42 -27.59 2.70 19.17
C ASP A 42 -26.73 3.92 19.58
N ARG A 43 -26.55 4.86 18.65
CA ARG A 43 -25.82 6.10 18.91
C ARG A 43 -26.51 6.96 19.96
N ASN A 44 -27.85 6.86 20.10
CA ASN A 44 -28.57 7.61 21.11
C ASN A 44 -28.17 7.17 22.53
N ASP A 45 -27.83 5.88 22.70
CA ASP A 45 -27.34 5.37 23.98
C ASP A 45 -25.84 5.68 24.19
N HIS A 46 -25.12 6.03 23.11
CA HIS A 46 -23.67 6.24 23.13
C HIS A 46 -23.23 7.47 22.33
N PRO A 47 -23.78 8.68 22.59
CA PRO A 47 -23.58 9.86 21.73
C PRO A 47 -22.11 10.34 21.65
N ASN A 48 -21.31 10.02 22.67
CA ASN A 48 -19.92 10.49 22.78
C ASN A 48 -18.88 9.42 22.37
N LYS A 49 -19.31 8.30 21.78
CA LYS A 49 -18.37 7.23 21.41
C LYS A 49 -18.07 7.24 19.92
N THR A 50 -16.81 7.03 19.60
CA THR A 50 -16.34 6.73 18.26
C THR A 50 -16.30 5.23 18.04
N TYR A 51 -16.49 4.80 16.80
CA TYR A 51 -16.42 3.39 16.40
C TYR A 51 -15.26 3.15 15.46
N PHE A 52 -14.75 1.93 15.48
CA PHE A 52 -13.81 1.46 14.48
C PHE A 52 -14.06 -0.01 14.11
N ALA A 53 -13.65 -0.35 12.91
CA ALA A 53 -13.50 -1.73 12.46
C ALA A 53 -12.05 -1.95 12.02
N TYR A 54 -11.50 -3.08 12.43
CA TYR A 54 -10.18 -3.53 12.00
C TYR A 54 -10.34 -4.85 11.25
N ALA A 55 -9.62 -4.99 10.16
CA ALA A 55 -9.59 -6.23 9.40
C ALA A 55 -8.19 -6.47 8.80
N ASN A 56 -7.91 -7.74 8.55
CA ASN A 56 -6.75 -8.14 7.76
C ASN A 56 -7.06 -9.37 6.92
N THR A 57 -6.33 -9.52 5.82
CA THR A 57 -6.33 -10.73 5.00
C THR A 57 -4.88 -11.07 4.68
N VAL A 58 -4.43 -12.25 5.11
CA VAL A 58 -3.02 -12.62 5.14
C VAL A 58 -2.81 -14.04 4.63
N ALA A 59 -1.80 -14.23 3.81
CA ALA A 59 -1.23 -15.53 3.52
C ALA A 59 0.16 -15.61 4.17
N THR A 60 0.35 -16.51 5.10
CA THR A 60 1.66 -16.79 5.70
C THR A 60 2.47 -17.73 4.82
N ILE A 61 3.75 -17.86 5.12
CA ILE A 61 4.65 -18.80 4.44
C ILE A 61 4.05 -20.21 4.46
N ASN A 62 4.11 -20.90 3.32
CA ASN A 62 3.65 -22.27 3.23
C ASN A 62 4.68 -23.26 3.80
N PHE A 63 4.24 -24.49 4.05
CA PHE A 63 5.10 -25.55 4.62
C PHE A 63 6.37 -25.83 3.79
N THR A 64 6.27 -25.74 2.47
CA THR A 64 7.40 -25.97 1.54
C THR A 64 8.31 -24.74 1.38
N LYS A 65 7.97 -23.62 2.03
CA LYS A 65 8.71 -22.32 1.97
C LYS A 65 8.90 -21.79 0.54
N THR A 66 8.04 -22.20 -0.39
CA THR A 66 8.05 -21.76 -1.79
C THR A 66 7.26 -20.47 -2.02
N PHE A 67 6.40 -20.11 -1.06
CA PHE A 67 5.59 -18.90 -1.08
C PHE A 67 5.97 -18.01 0.11
N LYS A 68 6.28 -16.75 -0.15
CA LYS A 68 6.53 -15.74 0.89
C LYS A 68 5.22 -15.18 1.41
N GLY A 69 5.14 -14.97 2.73
CA GLY A 69 3.95 -14.39 3.34
C GLY A 69 3.74 -12.94 2.93
N HIS A 70 2.48 -12.56 2.75
CA HIS A 70 2.07 -11.18 2.54
C HIS A 70 0.63 -10.97 2.98
N GLY A 71 0.22 -9.72 3.15
CA GLY A 71 -1.14 -9.42 3.54
C GLY A 71 -1.53 -7.97 3.35
N TRP A 72 -2.84 -7.77 3.44
CA TRP A 72 -3.48 -6.47 3.54
C TRP A 72 -4.06 -6.31 4.93
N MET A 73 -3.93 -5.14 5.50
CA MET A 73 -4.44 -4.80 6.81
C MET A 73 -5.00 -3.39 6.78
N GLY A 74 -6.06 -3.14 7.53
CA GLY A 74 -6.63 -1.81 7.57
C GLY A 74 -7.51 -1.57 8.77
N ILE A 75 -7.78 -0.30 8.99
CA ILE A 75 -8.69 0.20 10.00
C ILE A 75 -9.62 1.25 9.37
N ARG A 76 -10.91 1.13 9.65
CA ARG A 76 -11.93 2.17 9.42
C ARG A 76 -12.34 2.71 10.77
N PHE A 77 -12.23 4.03 10.96
CA PHE A 77 -12.45 4.63 12.27
C PHE A 77 -12.97 6.05 12.18
N GLN A 78 -13.49 6.55 13.29
CA GLN A 78 -13.89 7.93 13.51
C GLN A 78 -12.96 8.59 14.53
N THR A 79 -12.59 9.82 14.30
CA THR A 79 -11.85 10.67 15.26
C THR A 79 -12.78 11.40 16.23
N ALA A 80 -14.03 11.63 15.81
CA ALA A 80 -15.10 12.18 16.67
C ALA A 80 -16.45 11.54 16.29
N PRO A 81 -17.43 11.51 17.22
CA PRO A 81 -18.71 10.82 17.02
C PRO A 81 -19.51 11.30 15.80
N ASP A 82 -19.44 12.58 15.49
CA ASP A 82 -20.20 13.21 14.40
C ASP A 82 -19.42 13.39 13.10
N LYS A 83 -18.15 12.95 13.08
CA LYS A 83 -17.31 12.99 11.88
C LYS A 83 -17.54 11.76 10.99
N GLY A 84 -17.24 11.92 9.71
CA GLY A 84 -17.15 10.82 8.75
C GLY A 84 -16.09 9.80 9.15
N THR A 85 -16.06 8.69 8.43
CA THR A 85 -15.08 7.63 8.67
C THR A 85 -13.81 7.85 7.87
N ASN A 86 -12.68 7.54 8.48
CA ASN A 86 -11.38 7.48 7.87
C ASN A 86 -10.97 6.03 7.65
N ASP A 87 -10.27 5.76 6.55
CA ASP A 87 -9.65 4.46 6.27
C ASP A 87 -8.14 4.62 6.20
N ILE A 88 -7.42 3.74 6.87
CA ILE A 88 -5.99 3.54 6.67
C ILE A 88 -5.78 2.11 6.24
N ILE A 89 -5.13 1.91 5.10
CA ILE A 89 -4.89 0.60 4.49
C ILE A 89 -3.41 0.46 4.25
N ILE A 90 -2.85 -0.69 4.61
CA ILE A 90 -1.47 -1.06 4.38
C ILE A 90 -1.37 -2.42 3.70
N HIS A 91 -0.41 -2.55 2.79
CA HIS A 91 0.08 -3.84 2.32
C HIS A 91 1.46 -4.10 2.91
N PHE A 92 1.71 -5.38 3.23
CA PHE A 92 2.98 -5.78 3.82
C PHE A 92 3.42 -7.16 3.33
N ARG A 93 4.73 -7.38 3.36
CA ARG A 93 5.38 -8.66 3.08
C ARG A 93 6.09 -9.16 4.33
N LEU A 94 6.05 -10.46 4.56
CA LEU A 94 6.62 -11.12 5.73
C LEU A 94 7.88 -11.88 5.34
N HIS A 95 8.98 -11.59 6.00
CA HIS A 95 10.30 -12.14 5.68
C HIS A 95 10.74 -13.29 6.60
N GLU A 96 10.08 -13.46 7.73
CA GLU A 96 10.35 -14.56 8.66
C GLU A 96 10.10 -15.93 8.02
N ASN A 97 10.91 -16.91 8.42
CA ASN A 97 10.90 -18.24 7.81
C ASN A 97 9.93 -19.24 8.46
N GLU A 98 9.13 -18.80 9.42
CA GLU A 98 8.17 -19.63 10.14
C GLU A 98 6.80 -18.94 10.23
N ALA A 99 5.75 -19.68 9.91
CA ALA A 99 4.37 -19.16 9.92
C ALA A 99 3.95 -18.63 11.30
N LYS A 100 4.44 -19.24 12.39
CA LYS A 100 4.15 -18.78 13.75
C LYS A 100 4.72 -17.38 14.01
N HIS A 101 5.98 -17.14 13.67
CA HIS A 101 6.60 -15.82 13.82
C HIS A 101 5.90 -14.79 12.96
N GLN A 102 5.57 -15.13 11.70
CA GLN A 102 4.80 -14.26 10.82
C GLN A 102 3.44 -13.89 11.44
N GLN A 103 2.74 -14.82 12.08
CA GLN A 103 1.48 -14.53 12.78
C GLN A 103 1.67 -13.60 13.98
N GLU A 104 2.75 -13.77 14.75
CA GLU A 104 3.10 -12.89 15.85
C GLU A 104 3.42 -11.46 15.37
N THR A 105 4.17 -11.33 14.28
CA THR A 105 4.49 -10.04 13.65
C THR A 105 3.22 -9.35 13.12
N VAL A 106 2.32 -10.08 12.47
CA VAL A 106 1.01 -9.56 12.02
C VAL A 106 0.17 -9.09 13.21
N GLY A 107 0.17 -9.83 14.32
CA GLY A 107 -0.54 -9.43 15.54
C GLY A 107 -0.01 -8.12 16.13
N ARG A 108 1.32 -7.95 16.21
CA ARG A 108 1.95 -6.70 16.66
C ARG A 108 1.63 -5.53 15.73
N LEU A 109 1.78 -5.74 14.41
CA LEU A 109 1.45 -4.73 13.41
C LEU A 109 -0.01 -4.27 13.52
N GLY A 110 -0.96 -5.21 13.72
CA GLY A 110 -2.37 -4.88 13.90
C GLY A 110 -2.63 -4.04 15.15
N THR A 111 -1.96 -4.36 16.25
CA THR A 111 -2.04 -3.57 17.49
C THR A 111 -1.47 -2.16 17.28
N ASN A 112 -0.31 -2.07 16.62
CA ASN A 112 0.34 -0.79 16.31
C ASN A 112 -0.54 0.07 15.39
N LEU A 113 -1.16 -0.54 14.37
CA LEU A 113 -2.08 0.17 13.47
C LEU A 113 -3.27 0.77 14.21
N ILE A 114 -3.91 0.01 15.10
CA ILE A 114 -5.05 0.50 15.90
C ILE A 114 -4.58 1.62 16.83
N TYR A 115 -3.44 1.44 17.50
CA TYR A 115 -2.89 2.46 18.40
C TYR A 115 -2.55 3.74 17.65
N ALA A 116 -1.85 3.65 16.52
CA ALA A 116 -1.45 4.78 15.70
C ALA A 116 -2.65 5.56 15.14
N ALA A 117 -3.72 4.86 14.74
CA ALA A 117 -4.94 5.47 14.23
C ALA A 117 -5.62 6.41 15.24
N TYR A 118 -5.43 6.20 16.54
CA TYR A 118 -6.00 7.05 17.58
C TYR A 118 -5.01 8.02 18.23
N ASN A 119 -3.71 7.73 18.15
CA ASN A 119 -2.70 8.52 18.87
C ASN A 119 -1.77 9.33 17.95
N SER A 120 -1.72 8.99 16.66
CA SER A 120 -0.75 9.60 15.72
C SER A 120 -1.38 9.96 14.37
N TYR A 121 -2.70 9.93 14.22
CA TYR A 121 -3.36 10.20 12.92
C TYR A 121 -3.13 11.64 12.41
N GLU A 122 -2.87 12.60 13.29
CA GLU A 122 -2.58 13.98 12.93
C GLU A 122 -1.16 14.16 12.36
N ASP A 123 -0.25 13.26 12.66
CA ASP A 123 1.11 13.20 12.11
C ASP A 123 1.35 11.88 11.40
N CYS A 124 1.06 11.84 10.10
CA CYS A 124 1.21 10.63 9.30
C CYS A 124 2.66 10.13 9.21
N LYS A 125 3.67 10.99 9.40
CA LYS A 125 5.09 10.55 9.44
C LYS A 125 5.40 9.81 10.73
N GLU A 126 4.91 10.31 11.85
CA GLU A 126 5.04 9.61 13.14
C GLU A 126 4.17 8.35 13.18
N PHE A 127 2.98 8.40 12.58
CA PHE A 127 2.12 7.23 12.38
C PHE A 127 2.90 6.08 11.72
N LEU A 128 3.58 6.35 10.59
CA LEU A 128 4.35 5.32 9.87
C LEU A 128 5.46 4.70 10.72
N LYS A 129 6.15 5.50 11.55
CA LYS A 129 7.18 4.99 12.45
C LYS A 129 6.59 4.09 13.53
N SER A 130 5.45 4.48 14.11
CA SER A 130 4.81 3.71 15.18
C SER A 130 4.29 2.35 14.73
N LEU A 131 4.09 2.12 13.41
CA LEU A 131 3.76 0.81 12.88
C LEU A 131 4.86 -0.25 13.17
N TYR A 132 6.11 0.18 13.32
CA TYR A 132 7.24 -0.70 13.59
C TYR A 132 7.57 -0.86 15.08
N ASP A 133 6.76 -0.31 15.98
CA ASP A 133 6.98 -0.46 17.42
C ASP A 133 7.03 -1.94 17.83
N ASN A 134 8.13 -2.33 18.45
CA ASN A 134 8.42 -3.72 18.85
C ASN A 134 8.39 -4.75 17.72
N ILE A 135 8.63 -4.33 16.48
CA ILE A 135 8.79 -5.18 15.31
C ILE A 135 10.20 -5.03 14.77
N ASP A 136 10.87 -6.15 14.51
CA ASP A 136 12.15 -6.15 13.80
C ASP A 136 11.91 -5.72 12.33
N GLY A 137 12.57 -4.66 11.87
CA GLY A 137 12.47 -4.19 10.49
C GLY A 137 12.88 -5.24 9.45
N ALA A 138 13.70 -6.23 9.83
CA ALA A 138 14.03 -7.35 8.96
C ALA A 138 12.92 -8.41 8.84
N ALA A 139 11.92 -8.41 9.73
CA ALA A 139 10.83 -9.36 9.75
C ALA A 139 9.70 -9.01 8.76
N ILE A 140 9.55 -7.73 8.45
CA ILE A 140 8.42 -7.20 7.67
C ILE A 140 8.85 -6.05 6.77
N GLU A 141 8.21 -5.95 5.62
CA GLU A 141 8.30 -4.81 4.70
C GLU A 141 6.88 -4.26 4.49
N ILE A 142 6.68 -2.97 4.73
CA ILE A 142 5.45 -2.26 4.37
C ILE A 142 5.71 -1.54 3.06
N ASP A 143 5.13 -2.04 1.97
CA ASP A 143 5.37 -1.58 0.60
C ASP A 143 4.22 -0.75 -0.01
N LEU A 144 3.12 -0.60 0.74
CA LEU A 144 2.04 0.31 0.37
C LEU A 144 1.32 0.82 1.61
N VAL A 145 1.02 2.11 1.62
CA VAL A 145 0.12 2.76 2.58
C VAL A 145 -0.84 3.68 1.85
N ASN A 146 -2.08 3.73 2.32
CA ASN A 146 -3.11 4.60 1.79
C ASN A 146 -3.96 5.17 2.94
N PHE A 147 -4.00 6.49 3.04
CA PHE A 147 -4.86 7.26 3.93
C PHE A 147 -6.00 7.84 3.13
N SER A 148 -7.22 7.74 3.63
CA SER A 148 -8.40 8.32 2.99
C SER A 148 -9.48 8.64 4.02
N GLY A 149 -10.27 9.65 3.73
CA GLY A 149 -11.35 10.14 4.60
C GLY A 149 -11.18 11.60 4.97
N PRO A 150 -12.16 12.18 5.70
CA PRO A 150 -12.23 13.61 5.93
C PRO A 150 -11.06 14.20 6.75
N ASP A 151 -10.42 13.41 7.61
CA ASP A 151 -9.25 13.89 8.37
C ASP A 151 -7.93 13.73 7.58
N PHE A 152 -7.97 13.15 6.37
CA PHE A 152 -6.82 12.90 5.49
C PHE A 152 -6.94 13.56 4.11
N GLU A 153 -7.83 14.53 3.94
CA GLU A 153 -8.01 15.25 2.66
C GLU A 153 -6.73 15.97 2.20
N ASP A 154 -5.93 16.45 3.15
CA ASP A 154 -4.67 17.14 2.89
C ASP A 154 -3.45 16.18 2.84
N VAL A 155 -3.66 14.86 3.00
CA VAL A 155 -2.58 13.86 2.99
C VAL A 155 -2.32 13.37 1.57
N ASP A 156 -1.15 13.69 1.03
CA ASP A 156 -0.71 13.10 -0.24
C ASP A 156 -0.07 11.72 -0.01
N ASN A 157 -0.74 10.68 -0.48
CA ASN A 157 -0.28 9.30 -0.34
C ASN A 157 1.04 9.01 -1.06
N ARG A 158 1.43 9.82 -2.05
CA ARG A 158 2.75 9.73 -2.71
C ARG A 158 3.86 10.14 -1.76
N LEU A 159 3.63 11.19 -0.96
CA LEU A 159 4.58 11.59 0.10
C LEU A 159 4.68 10.52 1.19
N MET A 160 3.57 9.89 1.56
CA MET A 160 3.60 8.80 2.53
C MET A 160 4.39 7.59 1.99
N SER A 161 4.25 7.27 0.71
CA SER A 161 5.06 6.26 0.04
C SER A 161 6.55 6.63 -0.02
N LEU A 162 6.88 7.91 -0.24
CA LEU A 162 8.24 8.40 -0.13
C LEU A 162 8.81 8.23 1.29
N GLN A 163 8.00 8.44 2.33
CA GLN A 163 8.42 8.21 3.72
C GLN A 163 8.72 6.72 3.99
N LEU A 164 7.98 5.78 3.38
CA LEU A 164 8.30 4.35 3.48
C LEU A 164 9.73 4.06 3.01
N ILE A 165 10.13 4.64 1.85
CA ILE A 165 11.48 4.48 1.32
C ILE A 165 12.52 5.19 2.19
N LYS A 166 12.24 6.43 2.62
CA LYS A 166 13.17 7.22 3.48
C LYS A 166 13.48 6.52 4.80
N ASN A 167 12.50 5.83 5.35
CA ASN A 167 12.65 5.08 6.60
C ASN A 167 13.20 3.65 6.39
N GLY A 168 13.42 3.22 5.14
CA GLY A 168 13.90 1.87 4.82
C GLY A 168 12.84 0.77 5.05
N TYR A 169 11.55 1.13 5.01
CA TYR A 169 10.45 0.18 5.19
C TYR A 169 10.12 -0.59 3.93
N THR A 170 10.51 -0.07 2.76
CA THR A 170 10.51 -0.73 1.47
C THR A 170 11.60 -0.16 0.57
N ASP A 171 12.01 -0.92 -0.44
CA ASP A 171 13.03 -0.52 -1.42
C ASP A 171 12.45 0.27 -2.61
N ALA A 172 11.17 0.09 -2.92
CA ALA A 172 10.54 0.71 -4.09
C ALA A 172 9.03 0.90 -3.91
N VAL A 173 8.51 2.00 -4.45
CA VAL A 173 7.08 2.28 -4.59
C VAL A 173 6.79 2.63 -6.04
N ILE A 174 5.57 2.38 -6.51
CA ILE A 174 5.14 2.66 -7.88
C ILE A 174 3.85 3.49 -7.83
N PHE A 175 3.81 4.51 -8.67
CA PHE A 175 2.61 5.32 -8.90
C PHE A 175 2.03 5.03 -10.28
N GLY A 176 0.72 4.94 -10.36
CA GLY A 176 0.01 4.83 -11.62
C GLY A 176 -0.15 6.18 -12.33
N PRO A 177 -0.69 6.17 -13.55
CA PRO A 177 -0.95 7.40 -14.31
C PRO A 177 -1.84 8.42 -13.59
N GLU A 178 -2.70 7.96 -12.69
CA GLU A 178 -3.58 8.81 -11.88
C GLU A 178 -2.92 9.27 -10.56
N GLY A 179 -1.62 9.01 -10.37
CA GLY A 179 -0.90 9.32 -9.14
C GLY A 179 -1.21 8.40 -7.96
N ASN A 180 -2.02 7.36 -8.18
CA ASN A 180 -2.36 6.38 -7.15
C ASN A 180 -1.22 5.39 -6.89
N ASN A 181 -1.12 4.93 -5.65
CA ASN A 181 -0.15 3.91 -5.28
C ASN A 181 -0.52 2.55 -5.88
N LEU A 182 0.44 1.91 -6.53
CA LEU A 182 0.29 0.58 -7.12
C LEU A 182 1.21 -0.42 -6.42
N LEU A 183 0.69 -1.62 -6.18
CA LEU A 183 1.49 -2.70 -5.60
C LEU A 183 2.46 -3.27 -6.64
N PRO A 184 3.79 -3.17 -6.44
CA PRO A 184 4.78 -3.65 -7.41
C PRO A 184 4.61 -5.11 -7.77
N ALA A 185 4.29 -5.96 -6.78
CA ALA A 185 4.10 -7.40 -6.98
C ALA A 185 2.92 -7.74 -7.91
N GLU A 186 1.88 -6.90 -7.98
CA GLU A 186 0.73 -7.10 -8.87
C GLU A 186 0.99 -6.52 -10.27
N LEU A 187 1.50 -5.28 -10.32
CA LEU A 187 1.77 -4.59 -11.57
C LEU A 187 2.80 -5.31 -12.44
N LEU A 188 3.89 -5.78 -11.82
CA LEU A 188 5.03 -6.33 -12.53
C LEU A 188 4.95 -7.86 -12.74
N TYR A 189 3.94 -8.52 -12.18
CA TYR A 189 3.82 -9.97 -12.28
C TYR A 189 3.71 -10.47 -13.71
N LYS A 190 4.69 -11.27 -14.14
CA LYS A 190 4.79 -11.82 -15.50
C LYS A 190 4.75 -10.75 -16.62
N LYS A 191 5.22 -9.55 -16.33
CA LYS A 191 5.36 -8.47 -17.30
C LYS A 191 6.80 -8.37 -17.81
N HIS A 192 6.95 -7.86 -19.03
CA HIS A 192 8.21 -7.37 -19.55
C HIS A 192 8.37 -5.91 -19.13
N ILE A 193 9.51 -5.57 -18.56
CA ILE A 193 9.71 -4.24 -17.97
C ILE A 193 10.77 -3.48 -18.77
N LEU A 194 10.38 -2.31 -19.26
CA LEU A 194 11.30 -1.33 -19.79
C LEU A 194 11.39 -0.18 -18.79
N ALA A 195 12.52 -0.04 -18.12
CA ALA A 195 12.74 1.02 -17.15
C ALA A 195 13.71 2.06 -17.70
N MET A 196 13.35 3.33 -17.56
CA MET A 196 14.23 4.47 -17.82
C MET A 196 14.51 5.17 -16.50
N ARG A 197 15.80 5.18 -16.12
CA ARG A 197 16.26 5.83 -14.89
C ARG A 197 16.79 7.23 -15.18
N GLY A 198 16.38 8.20 -14.36
CA GLY A 198 16.86 9.57 -14.48
C GLY A 198 16.45 10.45 -13.29
N SER A 199 16.94 11.69 -13.29
CA SER A 199 16.50 12.70 -12.31
C SER A 199 15.20 13.39 -12.73
N PHE A 200 14.92 13.48 -14.03
CA PHE A 200 13.71 14.07 -14.62
C PHE A 200 13.36 15.44 -14.03
N ARG A 201 14.35 16.36 -14.06
CA ARG A 201 14.25 17.69 -13.45
C ARG A 201 14.57 18.79 -14.48
N PRO A 202 13.64 19.10 -15.41
CA PRO A 202 12.43 18.37 -15.81
C PRO A 202 12.69 17.22 -16.80
N VAL A 203 11.62 16.55 -17.25
CA VAL A 203 11.67 15.63 -18.38
C VAL A 203 11.96 16.43 -19.64
N THR A 204 12.91 15.96 -20.46
CA THR A 204 13.34 16.61 -21.68
C THR A 204 12.87 15.87 -22.93
N LYS A 205 12.90 16.55 -24.10
CA LYS A 205 12.62 15.90 -25.39
C LYS A 205 13.56 14.72 -25.65
N VAL A 206 14.81 14.78 -25.15
CA VAL A 206 15.77 13.67 -25.26
C VAL A 206 15.29 12.46 -24.48
N ASN A 207 14.75 12.66 -23.26
CA ASN A 207 14.17 11.55 -22.48
C ASN A 207 13.01 10.90 -23.23
N MET A 208 12.13 11.70 -23.83
CA MET A 208 10.99 11.20 -24.63
C MET A 208 11.46 10.41 -25.86
N ASP A 209 12.48 10.90 -26.56
CA ASP A 209 13.04 10.18 -27.72
C ASP A 209 13.73 8.88 -27.29
N MET A 210 14.48 8.91 -26.19
CA MET A 210 15.14 7.72 -25.65
C MET A 210 14.13 6.62 -25.26
N ILE A 211 13.04 6.96 -24.55
CA ILE A 211 12.05 5.96 -24.16
C ILE A 211 11.31 5.40 -25.38
N LYS A 212 10.97 6.25 -26.34
CA LYS A 212 10.33 5.84 -27.59
C LYS A 212 11.22 4.87 -28.38
N ARG A 213 12.48 5.23 -28.61
CA ARG A 213 13.44 4.37 -29.31
C ARG A 213 13.76 3.11 -28.53
N GLY A 214 13.92 3.24 -27.22
CA GLY A 214 14.09 2.09 -26.32
C GLY A 214 12.92 1.10 -26.44
N TYR A 215 11.69 1.59 -26.46
CA TYR A 215 10.51 0.76 -26.62
C TYR A 215 10.44 0.06 -28.00
N GLU A 216 10.75 0.78 -29.10
CA GLU A 216 10.79 0.20 -30.44
C GLU A 216 11.78 -0.99 -30.53
N VAL A 217 12.98 -0.81 -29.96
CA VAL A 217 14.01 -1.87 -29.92
C VAL A 217 13.57 -3.02 -28.99
N PHE A 218 13.06 -2.68 -27.80
CA PHE A 218 12.61 -3.68 -26.82
C PHE A 218 11.46 -4.53 -27.35
N ALA A 219 10.45 -3.91 -27.97
CA ALA A 219 9.30 -4.59 -28.55
C ALA A 219 9.66 -5.42 -29.81
N SER A 220 10.78 -5.14 -30.48
CA SER A 220 11.27 -5.93 -31.62
C SER A 220 11.91 -7.26 -31.22
N ASP A 221 12.27 -7.46 -29.96
CA ASP A 221 12.81 -8.73 -29.46
C ASP A 221 11.70 -9.79 -29.43
N LYS A 222 11.93 -10.91 -30.09
CA LYS A 222 10.96 -12.03 -30.18
C LYS A 222 10.55 -12.62 -28.82
N ARG A 223 11.33 -12.38 -27.77
CA ARG A 223 11.04 -12.83 -26.40
C ARG A 223 10.07 -11.90 -25.67
N VAL A 224 9.87 -10.69 -26.17
CA VAL A 224 9.02 -9.66 -25.59
C VAL A 224 7.61 -9.73 -26.17
N ASN A 225 6.62 -9.77 -25.30
CA ASN A 225 5.23 -9.57 -25.69
C ASN A 225 4.84 -8.11 -25.42
N PRO A 226 4.58 -7.28 -26.44
CA PRO A 226 4.22 -5.88 -26.27
C PRO A 226 2.99 -5.67 -25.37
N ASP A 227 1.98 -6.55 -25.47
CA ASP A 227 0.74 -6.47 -24.67
C ASP A 227 0.98 -6.74 -23.16
N LYS A 228 2.13 -7.31 -22.84
CA LYS A 228 2.56 -7.58 -21.45
C LYS A 228 3.75 -6.70 -21.04
N THR A 229 3.99 -5.60 -21.74
CA THR A 229 5.09 -4.70 -21.42
C THR A 229 4.60 -3.54 -20.56
N VAL A 230 5.39 -3.24 -19.53
CA VAL A 230 5.22 -2.07 -18.66
C VAL A 230 6.43 -1.16 -18.86
N VAL A 231 6.18 0.11 -19.08
CA VAL A 231 7.21 1.14 -19.15
C VAL A 231 7.23 1.88 -17.82
N LEU A 232 8.41 2.00 -17.22
CA LEU A 232 8.59 2.65 -15.94
C LEU A 232 9.59 3.80 -16.06
N TRP A 233 9.22 4.94 -15.47
CA TRP A 233 10.13 6.05 -15.21
C TRP A 233 10.63 5.91 -13.77
N GLU A 234 11.94 5.75 -13.60
CA GLU A 234 12.53 5.46 -12.29
C GLU A 234 13.34 6.64 -11.78
N ILE A 235 12.97 7.17 -10.62
CA ILE A 235 13.76 8.12 -9.84
C ILE A 235 14.34 7.36 -8.64
N THR A 236 15.65 7.43 -8.45
CA THR A 236 16.28 6.81 -7.28
C THR A 236 16.31 7.77 -6.10
N LEU A 237 16.30 7.23 -4.88
CA LEU A 237 16.45 8.03 -3.66
C LEU A 237 17.73 8.88 -3.69
N ASN A 238 18.82 8.33 -4.22
CA ASN A 238 20.08 9.07 -4.39
C ASN A 238 19.92 10.29 -5.30
N ASN A 239 19.11 10.20 -6.37
CA ASN A 239 18.82 11.34 -7.23
C ASN A 239 17.97 12.41 -6.53
N LEU A 240 17.10 11.99 -5.61
CA LEU A 240 16.28 12.91 -4.80
C LEU A 240 17.15 13.62 -3.74
N LEU A 241 18.16 12.94 -3.21
CA LEU A 241 19.09 13.46 -2.19
C LEU A 241 20.30 14.21 -2.78
N ALA A 242 20.44 14.32 -4.10
CA ALA A 242 21.62 14.88 -4.75
C ALA A 242 21.94 16.32 -4.33
N ASP A 243 20.91 17.10 -4.00
CA ASP A 243 21.03 18.51 -3.57
C ASP A 243 20.89 18.68 -2.04
N GLY A 244 20.95 17.58 -1.26
CA GLY A 244 20.78 17.58 0.20
C GLY A 244 19.49 16.89 0.66
N GLU A 245 18.68 17.55 1.47
CA GLU A 245 17.38 17.01 1.89
C GLU A 245 16.40 16.97 0.72
N ILE A 246 15.50 15.98 0.75
CA ILE A 246 14.46 15.85 -0.28
C ILE A 246 13.46 16.99 -0.15
N ASP A 247 13.35 17.78 -1.21
CA ASP A 247 12.27 18.75 -1.38
C ASP A 247 11.00 17.97 -1.79
N GLU A 248 10.01 17.95 -0.88
CA GLU A 248 8.76 17.20 -1.07
C GLU A 248 7.93 17.79 -2.22
N GLN A 249 7.97 19.11 -2.45
CA GLN A 249 7.25 19.75 -3.56
C GLN A 249 7.90 19.39 -4.91
N ASP A 250 9.24 19.47 -5.01
CA ASP A 250 9.96 19.05 -6.22
C ASP A 250 9.73 17.56 -6.54
N PHE A 251 9.61 16.70 -5.52
CA PHE A 251 9.24 15.30 -5.73
C PHE A 251 7.83 15.15 -6.30
N LEU A 252 6.84 15.87 -5.74
CA LEU A 252 5.46 15.82 -6.23
C LEU A 252 5.34 16.35 -7.65
N ASP A 253 5.98 17.46 -7.97
CA ASP A 253 6.00 18.05 -9.32
C ASP A 253 6.56 17.08 -10.36
N ARG A 254 7.65 16.39 -10.03
CA ARG A 254 8.23 15.35 -10.91
C ARG A 254 7.30 14.15 -11.06
N ALA A 255 6.70 13.68 -9.94
CA ALA A 255 5.76 12.56 -9.98
C ALA A 255 4.55 12.89 -10.84
N GLU A 256 4.00 14.10 -10.73
CA GLU A 256 2.85 14.55 -11.52
C GLU A 256 3.18 14.61 -13.02
N ILE A 257 4.34 15.19 -13.38
CA ILE A 257 4.79 15.21 -14.78
C ILE A 257 4.95 13.79 -15.32
N LEU A 258 5.60 12.89 -14.57
CA LEU A 258 5.84 11.52 -15.04
C LEU A 258 4.56 10.68 -15.13
N CYS A 259 3.59 10.89 -14.24
CA CYS A 259 2.28 10.23 -14.32
C CYS A 259 1.46 10.68 -15.54
N SER A 260 1.74 11.87 -16.10
CA SER A 260 1.06 12.42 -17.27
C SER A 260 1.61 11.95 -18.62
N LEU A 261 2.73 11.21 -18.63
CA LEU A 261 3.42 10.72 -19.83
C LEU A 261 3.02 9.28 -20.20
#